data_7e478a8d9bef278918f8a0830569258e
#
_entry.id   7e478a8d9bef278918f8a0830569258e
#
_cell.length_a   1.000
_cell.length_b   1.000
_cell.length_c   1.000
_cell.angle_alpha   90.00
_cell.angle_beta   90.00
_cell.angle_gamma   90.00
#
_symmetry.space_group_name_H-M   'P 1'
#
loop_
_entity.id
_entity.type
_entity.pdbx_description
1 polymer ?
#
loop_
_entity_poly.entity_id
_entity_poly.type
_entity_poly.pdbx_seq_one_letter_code
_entity_poly.pdbx_strand_id
1 'polypeptide(L)'
;MPFSNNIVNNYQLNSGNTPLLYPVRIVCPQGVQTNISFPDQFLGRCINLKISNNDGTNAATYDYNLNSVFANLASGTFATVDNAVINYLTVIAGAAGTVLVEAQVLPAARSEAPI
;
A
#
# COMPACT_ATOMS: atom_id res chain seq x y z
N MET A 1 -31.64 -6.56 -15.46
CA MET A 1 -31.57 -6.57 -14.66
C MET A 1 -31.17 -6.77 -14.54
N PRO A 2 -31.09 -6.64 -15.11
CA PRO A 2 -30.81 -6.61 -14.64
C PRO A 2 -30.04 -6.79 -14.55
N PHE A 3 -29.74 -6.75 -15.06
CA PHE A 3 -29.22 -6.90 -14.34
C PHE A 3 -28.79 -6.96 -14.04
N SER A 4 -28.76 -6.51 -14.68
CA SER A 4 -28.56 -6.53 -13.88
C SER A 4 -27.95 -6.77 -13.59
N ASN A 5 -27.77 -6.59 -14.13
CA ASN A 5 -27.39 -6.71 -13.36
C ASN A 5 -26.66 -7.04 -13.38
N ASN A 6 -26.41 -6.83 -13.96
CA ASN A 6 -26.02 -7.04 -13.41
C ASN A 6 -25.20 -7.12 -13.56
N ILE A 7 -25.05 -6.74 -14.11
CA ILE A 7 -24.74 -6.63 -13.59
C ILE A 7 -24.18 -6.66 -13.31
N VAL A 8 -24.02 -6.48 -13.78
CA VAL A 8 -23.90 -6.42 -12.82
C VAL A 8 -23.28 -6.72 -12.48
N ASN A 9 -23.07 -6.72 -12.95
CA ASN A 9 -22.82 -6.98 -12.03
C ASN A 9 -22.07 -7.44 -11.83
N ASN A 10 -21.82 -7.35 -12.26
CA ASN A 10 -21.41 -7.66 -11.53
C ASN A 10 -20.64 -7.82 -11.25
N TYR A 11 -20.53 -7.47 -11.47
CA TYR A 11 -20.12 -7.39 -10.59
C TYR A 11 -19.80 -7.69 -10.00
N GLN A 12 -19.75 -7.55 -10.26
CA GLN A 12 -19.71 -7.65 -9.33
C GLN A 12 -19.49 -8.09 -8.83
N LEU A 13 -19.43 -8.10 -9.13
CA LEU A 13 -19.51 -8.35 -8.38
C LEU A 13 -19.59 -8.71 -7.73
N ASN A 14 -19.82 -8.72 -7.64
CA ASN A 14 -20.13 -8.81 -6.79
C ASN A 14 -20.32 -8.98 -6.02
N SER A 15 -20.89 -9.32 -6.15
CA SER A 15 -21.18 -9.36 -5.49
C SER A 15 -20.97 -9.08 -4.69
N GLY A 16 -21.54 -9.97 -4.83
CA GLY A 16 -20.90 -9.85 -3.60
C GLY A 16 -20.17 -8.54 -3.60
N ASN A 17 -19.97 -8.02 -2.63
CA ASN A 17 -19.47 -6.68 -2.61
C ASN A 17 -18.13 -6.58 -1.92
N THR A 18 -17.34 -7.63 -2.06
CA THR A 18 -15.98 -7.61 -1.59
C THR A 18 -15.17 -6.67 -2.47
N PRO A 19 -14.54 -5.66 -1.90
CA PRO A 19 -13.72 -4.74 -2.69
C PRO A 19 -12.60 -5.48 -3.39
N LEU A 20 -12.31 -5.09 -4.60
CA LEU A 20 -11.22 -5.66 -5.37
C LEU A 20 -9.95 -4.87 -5.08
N LEU A 21 -9.06 -5.45 -4.31
CA LEU A 21 -7.76 -4.86 -4.00
C LEU A 21 -6.77 -5.20 -5.10
N TYR A 22 -5.90 -4.26 -5.46
CA TYR A 22 -4.85 -4.57 -6.42
C TYR A 22 -3.48 -4.45 -5.77
N PRO A 23 -2.53 -5.28 -6.20
CA PRO A 23 -1.21 -5.29 -5.60
C PRO A 23 -0.33 -4.18 -6.16
N VAL A 24 0.48 -3.61 -5.30
CA VAL A 24 1.49 -2.62 -5.67
C VAL A 24 2.80 -3.06 -5.05
N ARG A 25 3.87 -2.95 -5.83
CA ARG A 25 5.21 -3.30 -5.38
C ARG A 25 6.14 -2.14 -5.64
N ILE A 26 6.80 -1.67 -4.60
CA ILE A 26 7.69 -0.51 -4.69
C ILE A 26 9.03 -0.89 -4.08
N VAL A 27 10.10 -0.65 -4.82
CA VAL A 27 11.45 -0.83 -4.31
C VAL A 27 11.98 0.53 -3.87
N CYS A 28 12.22 0.68 -2.57
CA CYS A 28 12.76 1.91 -2.01
C CYS A 28 14.28 1.84 -2.07
N PRO A 29 14.94 2.78 -2.76
CA PRO A 29 16.39 2.71 -2.92
C PRO A 29 17.15 2.80 -1.61
N GLN A 30 18.29 2.16 -1.57
CA GLN A 30 19.15 2.19 -0.38
C GLN A 30 19.61 3.60 -0.05
N GLY A 31 19.73 3.90 1.23
CA GLY A 31 20.34 5.12 1.71
C GLY A 31 19.55 6.38 1.53
N VAL A 32 18.29 6.29 1.07
CA VAL A 32 17.48 7.49 0.83
C VAL A 32 16.10 7.34 1.42
N GLN A 33 15.41 8.46 1.56
CA GLN A 33 14.03 8.50 1.98
C GLN A 33 13.13 8.43 0.75
N THR A 34 12.15 7.55 0.82
CA THR A 34 11.12 7.41 -0.21
C THR A 34 9.78 7.79 0.38
N ASN A 35 9.09 8.71 -0.27
CA ASN A 35 7.75 9.14 0.13
C ASN A 35 6.74 8.59 -0.86
N ILE A 36 5.75 7.88 -0.36
CA ILE A 36 4.71 7.25 -1.16
C ILE A 36 3.37 7.85 -0.78
N SER A 37 2.67 8.39 -1.76
CA SER A 37 1.29 8.85 -1.60
C SER A 37 0.40 7.90 -2.37
N PHE A 38 -0.35 7.06 -1.67
CA PHE A 38 -1.23 6.10 -2.34
C PHE A 38 -2.36 6.80 -3.11
N PRO A 39 -2.99 7.86 -2.57
CA PRO A 39 -4.02 8.58 -3.35
C PRO A 39 -3.47 9.19 -4.63
N ASP A 40 -2.29 9.78 -4.58
CA ASP A 40 -1.74 10.50 -5.73
C ASP A 40 -1.12 9.56 -6.76
N GLN A 41 -0.44 8.53 -6.30
CA GLN A 41 0.32 7.64 -7.18
C GLN A 41 -0.48 6.43 -7.63
N PHE A 42 -1.42 5.96 -6.81
CA PHE A 42 -2.14 4.71 -7.07
C PHE A 42 -3.65 4.87 -7.01
N LEU A 43 -4.15 6.09 -6.88
CA LEU A 43 -5.59 6.41 -6.94
C LEU A 43 -6.43 5.62 -5.95
N GLY A 44 -5.92 5.46 -4.75
CA GLY A 44 -6.61 4.72 -3.71
C GLY A 44 -5.89 4.84 -2.38
N ARG A 45 -6.15 3.90 -1.51
CA ARG A 45 -5.48 3.84 -0.22
C ARG A 45 -5.00 2.43 0.05
N CYS A 46 -3.92 2.31 0.77
CA CYS A 46 -3.37 1.01 1.12
C CYS A 46 -4.15 0.43 2.30
N ILE A 47 -4.56 -0.81 2.17
CA ILE A 47 -5.29 -1.53 3.22
C ILE A 47 -4.37 -2.51 3.92
N ASN A 48 -3.58 -3.26 3.17
CA ASN A 48 -2.64 -4.22 3.70
C ASN A 48 -1.25 -3.89 3.19
N LEU A 49 -0.26 -3.98 4.06
CA LEU A 49 1.09 -3.53 3.76
C LEU A 49 2.09 -4.52 4.34
N LYS A 50 3.11 -4.83 3.55
CA LYS A 50 4.29 -5.56 4.01
C LYS A 50 5.51 -4.76 3.62
N ILE A 51 6.35 -4.46 4.59
CA ILE A 51 7.60 -3.73 4.38
C ILE A 51 8.72 -4.68 4.74
N SER A 52 9.60 -4.96 3.79
CA SER A 52 10.72 -5.88 3.98
C SER A 52 12.04 -5.12 3.86
N ASN A 53 12.85 -5.21 4.90
CA ASN A 53 14.17 -4.60 4.89
C ASN A 53 15.19 -5.62 4.35
N ASN A 54 15.67 -5.36 3.15
CA ASN A 54 16.63 -6.24 2.48
C ASN A 54 18.09 -5.87 2.78
N ASP A 55 18.30 -4.90 3.65
CA ASP A 55 19.65 -4.57 4.09
C ASP A 55 20.08 -5.61 5.14
N GLY A 56 21.17 -6.30 4.87
CA GLY A 56 21.68 -7.32 5.77
C GLY A 56 22.49 -6.76 6.93
N THR A 57 22.67 -5.45 7.01
CA THR A 57 23.56 -4.81 7.99
C THR A 57 22.83 -3.73 8.79
N ASN A 58 22.05 -2.88 8.12
CA ASN A 58 21.48 -1.70 8.72
C ASN A 58 19.98 -1.81 8.89
N ALA A 59 19.46 -1.16 9.93
CA ALA A 59 18.03 -1.02 10.10
C ALA A 59 17.48 0.01 9.11
N ALA A 60 16.19 -0.11 8.83
CA ALA A 60 15.43 0.89 8.11
C ALA A 60 14.39 1.47 9.06
N THR A 61 13.77 2.57 8.67
CA THR A 61 12.67 3.15 9.43
C THR A 61 11.52 3.48 8.51
N TYR A 62 10.32 3.52 9.05
CA TYR A 62 9.14 3.85 8.27
C TYR A 62 8.11 4.56 9.16
N ASP A 63 7.28 5.35 8.50
CA ASP A 63 6.20 6.10 9.14
C ASP A 63 5.02 6.15 8.19
N TYR A 64 3.82 5.94 8.69
CA TYR A 64 2.65 6.05 7.85
C TYR A 64 1.71 7.15 8.31
N ASN A 65 1.02 7.75 7.34
CA ASN A 65 0.06 8.84 7.52
C ASN A 65 0.66 10.08 8.16
N LEU A 66 1.96 10.30 7.91
CA LEU A 66 2.68 11.51 8.35
C LEU A 66 2.59 11.75 9.86
N ASN A 67 2.66 10.68 10.63
CA ASN A 67 2.55 10.77 12.09
C ASN A 67 3.83 11.28 12.74
N SER A 68 4.94 11.33 12.01
CA SER A 68 6.25 11.76 12.52
C SER A 68 6.79 10.85 13.61
N VAL A 69 6.31 9.61 13.67
CA VAL A 69 6.81 8.61 14.61
C VAL A 69 7.32 7.44 13.78
N PHE A 70 8.64 7.37 13.64
CA PHE A 70 9.25 6.36 12.79
C PHE A 70 9.44 5.06 13.56
N ALA A 71 8.93 3.97 13.01
CA ALA A 71 9.15 2.64 13.56
C ALA A 71 10.44 2.07 13.00
N ASN A 72 11.14 1.32 13.81
CA ASN A 72 12.39 0.69 13.41
C ASN A 72 12.12 -0.67 12.79
N LEU A 73 12.82 -0.96 11.70
CA LEU A 73 12.75 -2.24 11.02
C LEU A 73 14.17 -2.81 10.94
N ALA A 74 14.44 -3.78 11.78
CA ALA A 74 15.79 -4.35 11.89
C ALA A 74 16.25 -4.95 10.56
N SER A 75 17.56 -5.08 10.38
CA SER A 75 18.13 -5.64 9.17
C SER A 75 17.57 -7.04 8.91
N GLY A 76 17.23 -7.32 7.65
CA GLY A 76 16.74 -8.62 7.24
C GLY A 76 15.36 -9.02 7.75
N THR A 77 14.61 -8.09 8.33
CA THR A 77 13.27 -8.38 8.87
C THR A 77 12.20 -7.70 8.05
N PHE A 78 10.95 -8.03 8.36
CA PHE A 78 9.81 -7.40 7.72
C PHE A 78 8.73 -7.07 8.75
N ALA A 79 7.86 -6.15 8.39
CA ALA A 79 6.70 -5.80 9.19
C ALA A 79 5.46 -5.84 8.30
N THR A 80 4.32 -6.16 8.91
CA THR A 80 3.04 -6.18 8.21
C THR A 80 2.04 -5.29 8.94
N VAL A 81 1.14 -4.69 8.16
CA VAL A 81 0.01 -3.94 8.68
C VAL A 81 -1.21 -4.39 7.91
N ASP A 82 -2.19 -4.91 8.61
CA ASP A 82 -3.40 -5.46 7.99
C ASP A 82 -4.63 -4.67 8.40
N ASN A 83 -5.60 -4.58 7.49
CA ASN A 83 -6.90 -3.95 7.75
C ASN A 83 -6.76 -2.52 8.26
N ALA A 84 -5.87 -1.76 7.65
CA ALA A 84 -5.62 -0.37 8.02
C ALA A 84 -6.04 0.55 6.89
N VAL A 85 -5.95 1.84 7.13
CA VAL A 85 -6.09 2.85 6.09
C VAL A 85 -4.78 3.64 6.08
N ILE A 86 -3.99 3.40 5.05
CA ILE A 86 -2.70 4.06 4.90
C ILE A 86 -2.73 4.88 3.62
N ASN A 87 -2.69 6.19 3.77
CA ASN A 87 -2.64 7.11 2.63
C ASN A 87 -1.21 7.47 2.26
N TYR A 88 -0.35 7.61 3.26
CA TYR A 88 1.04 8.03 3.05
C TYR A 88 1.97 7.08 3.76
N LEU A 89 3.07 6.76 3.10
CA LEU A 89 4.12 5.94 3.68
C LEU A 89 5.46 6.59 3.40
N THR A 90 6.24 6.78 4.45
CA THR A 90 7.61 7.27 4.34
C THR A 90 8.53 6.14 4.77
N VAL A 91 9.50 5.82 3.93
CA VAL A 91 10.48 4.77 4.21
C VAL A 91 11.88 5.35 4.07
N ILE A 92 12.71 5.10 5.07
CA ILE A 92 14.12 5.47 5.01
C ILE A 92 14.91 4.18 5.04
N ALA A 93 15.47 3.82 3.89
CA ALA A 93 16.25 2.61 3.74
C ALA A 93 17.66 2.78 4.32
N GLY A 94 18.23 1.69 4.80
CA GLY A 94 19.61 1.69 5.27
C GLY A 94 20.61 1.86 4.12
N ALA A 95 21.86 2.10 4.49
CA ALA A 95 22.89 2.48 3.50
C ALA A 95 23.34 1.34 2.61
N ALA A 96 23.02 0.08 2.94
CA ALA A 96 23.56 -1.08 2.23
C ALA A 96 22.48 -1.96 1.60
N GLY A 97 21.22 -1.56 1.60
CA GLY A 97 20.19 -2.38 1.00
C GLY A 97 18.89 -1.64 0.78
N THR A 98 18.06 -2.20 -0.08
CA THR A 98 16.76 -1.64 -0.41
C THR A 98 15.70 -2.07 0.60
N VAL A 99 14.57 -1.36 0.58
CA VAL A 99 13.37 -1.78 1.29
C VAL A 99 12.30 -2.08 0.25
N LEU A 100 11.71 -3.24 0.33
CA LEU A 100 10.63 -3.63 -0.56
C LEU A 100 9.29 -3.39 0.13
N VAL A 101 8.44 -2.62 -0.52
CA VAL A 101 7.07 -2.36 -0.07
C VAL A 101 6.12 -3.14 -0.96
N GLU A 102 5.32 -3.99 -0.34
CA GLU A 102 4.27 -4.74 -1.02
C GLU A 102 2.94 -4.34 -0.40
N ALA A 103 2.08 -3.74 -1.18
CA ALA A 103 0.84 -3.17 -0.69
C ALA A 103 -0.35 -3.71 -1.47
N GLN A 104 -1.49 -3.74 -0.80
CA GLN A 104 -2.77 -3.97 -1.45
C GLN A 104 -3.58 -2.69 -1.36
N VAL A 105 -3.98 -2.17 -2.50
CA VAL A 105 -4.62 -0.88 -2.62
C VAL A 105 -6.11 -1.04 -2.94
N LEU A 106 -6.92 -0.35 -2.16
CA LEU A 106 -8.34 -0.21 -2.43
C LEU A 106 -8.53 1.02 -3.29
N PRO A 107 -9.01 0.87 -4.53
CA PRO A 107 -9.22 2.02 -5.40
C PRO A 107 -10.21 3.01 -4.81
N ALA A 108 -9.98 4.28 -5.07
CA ALA A 108 -10.92 5.32 -4.67
C ALA A 108 -12.26 5.10 -5.37
N ALA A 109 -13.33 5.48 -4.69
CA ALA A 109 -14.66 5.39 -5.27
C ALA A 109 -14.72 6.25 -6.53
N ARG A 110 -15.36 5.73 -7.57
CA ARG A 110 -15.45 6.45 -8.82
C ARG A 110 -16.69 7.32 -8.80
N SER A 111 -16.48 8.59 -8.65
CA SER A 111 -17.58 9.55 -8.61
C SER A 111 -18.23 9.73 -9.96
N GLU A 112 -17.53 9.37 -10.99
CA GLU A 112 -18.03 9.49 -12.34
C GLU A 112 -19.03 8.40 -12.68
N ALA A 113 -19.27 7.61 -11.78
CA ALA A 113 -20.26 6.60 -12.07
C ALA A 113 -21.45 7.27 -12.62
N PRO A 114 -21.63 7.18 -13.30
CA PRO A 114 -22.46 7.52 -13.95
C PRO A 114 -22.33 8.26 -15.04
N ILE A 115 -22.17 8.55 -14.66
CA ILE A 115 -22.38 9.07 -15.25
C ILE A 115 -22.59 9.29 -15.83
#